data_eaa875c73badd27ec1c22401a528cc43
#
_entry.id   eaa875c73badd27ec1c22401a528cc43
#
_cell.length_a   1.000
_cell.length_b   1.000
_cell.length_c   1.000
_cell.angle_alpha   90.00
_cell.angle_beta   90.00
_cell.angle_gamma   90.00
#
_symmetry.space_group_name_H-M   'P 1'
#
loop_
_entity.id
_entity.type
_entity.pdbx_description
1 polymer ?
#
loop_
_entity_poly.entity_id
_entity_poly.type
_entity_poly.pdbx_seq_one_letter_code
_entity_poly.pdbx_strand_id
1 'polypeptide(L)'
;KDGTEVPEDFRGYTMALATCLERIRGEFNAPIQVISAYRTPEYNKRCGGSKNSQHLLGKAADIRIAGITVADLASTVERLIEEGAIIQGGIGTYPQQNFVHYDIRGNRARWKG
;
A
#
# COMPACT_ATOMS: atom_id res chain seq x y z
N LYS A 1 5.39 11.33 5.87
CA LYS A 1 3.98 11.53 6.25
C LYS A 1 3.78 12.92 6.79
N ASP A 2 2.56 13.35 6.81
CA ASP A 2 2.24 14.72 7.21
C ASP A 2 1.88 14.86 8.70
N GLY A 3 1.91 13.75 9.45
CA GLY A 3 1.60 13.76 10.88
C GLY A 3 0.13 13.86 11.21
N THR A 4 -0.74 13.78 10.23
CA THR A 4 -2.18 13.88 10.41
C THR A 4 -2.75 12.54 10.85
N GLU A 5 -3.63 12.54 11.84
CA GLU A 5 -4.35 11.33 12.23
C GLU A 5 -5.33 10.93 11.13
N VAL A 6 -5.54 9.63 10.98
CA VAL A 6 -6.54 9.10 10.06
C VAL A 6 -7.94 9.47 10.58
N PRO A 7 -8.79 10.09 9.73
CA PRO A 7 -10.16 10.37 10.14
C PRO A 7 -10.89 9.11 10.58
N GLU A 8 -11.80 9.26 11.52
CA GLU A 8 -12.52 8.13 12.10
C GLU A 8 -13.26 7.30 11.05
N ASP A 9 -13.83 7.95 10.04
CA ASP A 9 -14.56 7.28 8.95
C ASP A 9 -13.69 6.31 8.16
N PHE A 10 -12.36 6.49 8.17
CA PHE A 10 -11.42 5.66 7.41
C PHE A 10 -10.66 4.67 8.26
N ARG A 11 -10.87 4.65 9.58
CA ARG A 11 -10.10 3.76 10.47
C ARG A 11 -10.32 2.29 10.18
N GLY A 12 -11.52 1.91 9.77
CA GLY A 12 -11.82 0.53 9.38
C GLY A 12 -10.97 0.08 8.20
N TYR A 13 -10.80 0.93 7.20
CA TYR A 13 -9.94 0.63 6.05
C TYR A 13 -8.48 0.54 6.46
N THR A 14 -8.03 1.46 7.32
CA THR A 14 -6.65 1.47 7.79
C THR A 14 -6.32 0.20 8.57
N MET A 15 -7.24 -0.28 9.40
CA MET A 15 -7.06 -1.52 10.16
C MET A 15 -7.02 -2.74 9.25
N ALA A 16 -7.89 -2.79 8.25
CA ALA A 16 -7.90 -3.88 7.27
C ALA A 16 -6.60 -3.88 6.46
N LEU A 17 -6.14 -2.71 6.05
CA LEU A 17 -4.86 -2.57 5.34
C LEU A 17 -3.70 -3.05 6.22
N ALA A 18 -3.68 -2.64 7.49
CA ALA A 18 -2.62 -3.03 8.42
C ALA A 18 -2.56 -4.56 8.58
N THR A 19 -3.71 -5.22 8.63
CA THR A 19 -3.77 -6.68 8.71
C THR A 19 -3.16 -7.31 7.46
N CYS A 20 -3.47 -6.77 6.29
CA CYS A 20 -2.87 -7.26 5.03
C CYS A 20 -1.36 -7.05 5.01
N LEU A 21 -0.89 -5.89 5.48
CA LEU A 21 0.55 -5.60 5.54
C LEU A 21 1.28 -6.54 6.49
N GLU A 22 0.65 -6.90 7.62
CA GLU A 22 1.23 -7.87 8.55
C GLU A 22 1.38 -9.24 7.88
N ARG A 23 0.42 -9.63 7.06
CA ARG A 23 0.52 -10.89 6.33
C ARG A 23 1.67 -10.85 5.32
N ILE A 24 1.83 -9.73 4.63
CA ILE A 24 2.96 -9.56 3.69
C ILE A 24 4.28 -9.62 4.45
N ARG A 25 4.37 -8.91 5.58
CA ARG A 25 5.57 -8.91 6.42
C ARG A 25 5.95 -10.33 6.83
N GLY A 26 4.97 -11.14 7.19
CA GLY A 26 5.20 -12.52 7.61
C GLY A 26 5.82 -13.38 6.53
N GLU A 27 5.52 -13.11 5.26
CA GLU A 27 6.10 -13.87 4.13
C GLU A 27 7.60 -13.66 4.00
N PHE A 28 8.08 -12.45 4.33
CA PHE A 28 9.50 -12.12 4.21
C PHE A 28 10.25 -12.24 5.52
N ASN A 29 9.54 -12.39 6.63
CA ASN A 29 10.11 -12.39 7.98
C ASN A 29 11.06 -11.20 8.17
N ALA A 30 10.64 -10.03 7.72
CA ALA A 30 11.43 -8.81 7.74
C ALA A 30 10.52 -7.60 7.87
N PRO A 31 10.99 -6.51 8.49
CA PRO A 31 10.14 -5.32 8.66
C PRO A 31 9.77 -4.69 7.32
N ILE A 32 8.50 -4.26 7.22
CA ILE A 32 8.05 -3.44 6.10
C ILE A 32 8.30 -1.98 6.45
N GLN A 33 8.92 -1.24 5.54
CA GLN A 33 9.03 0.19 5.64
C GLN A 33 7.87 0.82 4.88
N VAL A 34 7.00 1.54 5.59
CA VAL A 34 5.88 2.25 4.98
C VAL A 34 6.32 3.67 4.66
N ILE A 35 6.37 4.00 3.37
CA ILE A 35 6.82 5.31 2.91
C ILE A 35 5.65 6.30 2.95
N SER A 36 4.46 5.84 2.59
CA SER A 36 3.26 6.66 2.57
C SER A 36 2.06 5.77 2.79
N ALA A 37 1.11 6.23 3.60
CA ALA A 37 -0.14 5.52 3.86
C ALA A 37 -1.31 6.47 3.66
N TYR A 38 -2.05 6.84 4.72
CA TYR A 38 -3.11 7.84 4.58
C TYR A 38 -2.52 9.19 4.20
N ARG A 39 -3.14 9.89 3.25
CA ARG A 39 -2.78 11.25 2.88
C ARG A 39 -3.98 12.16 3.06
N THR A 40 -3.76 13.36 3.64
CA THR A 40 -4.76 14.43 3.57
C THR A 40 -4.84 14.92 2.12
N PRO A 41 -5.97 15.55 1.72
CA PRO A 41 -6.07 16.12 0.37
C PRO A 41 -4.94 17.11 0.05
N GLU A 42 -4.57 17.95 1.03
CA GLU A 42 -3.47 18.92 0.83
C GLU A 42 -2.13 18.22 0.61
N TYR A 43 -1.82 17.24 1.43
CA TYR A 43 -0.55 16.50 1.31
C TYR A 43 -0.51 15.74 -0.01
N ASN A 44 -1.62 15.11 -0.39
CA ASN A 44 -1.71 14.40 -1.65
C ASN A 44 -1.42 15.31 -2.84
N LYS A 45 -1.95 16.53 -2.83
CA LYS A 45 -1.71 17.52 -3.88
C LYS A 45 -0.23 17.89 -3.96
N ARG A 46 0.42 18.10 -2.82
CA ARG A 46 1.86 18.42 -2.77
C ARG A 46 2.73 17.29 -3.30
N CYS A 47 2.29 16.05 -3.11
CA CYS A 47 3.00 14.87 -3.61
C CYS A 47 2.69 14.56 -5.08
N GLY A 48 1.81 15.33 -5.72
CA GLY A 48 1.39 15.08 -7.09
C GLY A 48 0.42 13.91 -7.24
N GLY A 49 -0.28 13.56 -6.16
CA GLY A 49 -1.20 12.43 -6.17
C GLY A 49 -2.52 12.74 -6.87
N SER A 50 -3.19 11.69 -7.32
CA SER A 50 -4.50 11.76 -7.95
C SER A 50 -5.56 12.20 -6.95
N LYS A 51 -6.59 12.93 -7.43
CA LYS A 51 -7.75 13.28 -6.62
C LYS A 51 -8.48 12.05 -6.09
N ASN A 52 -8.41 10.94 -6.80
CA ASN A 52 -9.08 9.69 -6.44
C ASN A 52 -8.13 8.66 -5.84
N SER A 53 -6.99 9.11 -5.32
CA SER A 53 -5.99 8.22 -4.72
C SER A 53 -6.58 7.42 -3.57
N GLN A 54 -6.29 6.11 -3.52
CA GLN A 54 -6.68 5.25 -2.41
C GLN A 54 -6.01 5.66 -1.10
N HIS A 55 -4.88 6.38 -1.16
CA HIS A 55 -4.24 6.94 0.03
C HIS A 55 -5.17 7.91 0.77
N LEU A 56 -6.01 8.67 0.04
CA LEU A 56 -6.96 9.61 0.64
C LEU A 56 -8.04 8.91 1.46
N LEU A 57 -8.27 7.63 1.19
CA LEU A 57 -9.29 6.84 1.88
C LEU A 57 -8.69 5.97 2.99
N GLY A 58 -7.38 6.02 3.19
CA GLY A 58 -6.71 5.14 4.15
C GLY A 58 -6.66 3.68 3.72
N LYS A 59 -6.83 3.41 2.43
CA LYS A 59 -6.86 2.06 1.86
C LYS A 59 -5.55 1.62 1.24
N ALA A 60 -4.54 2.49 1.18
CA ALA A 60 -3.33 2.24 0.42
C ALA A 60 -2.08 2.55 1.23
N ALA A 61 -1.01 1.83 0.91
CA ALA A 61 0.32 2.10 1.43
C ALA A 61 1.35 1.89 0.33
N ASP A 62 2.38 2.73 0.35
CA ASP A 62 3.58 2.54 -0.47
C ASP A 62 4.62 1.92 0.44
N ILE A 63 5.09 0.73 0.10
CA ILE A 63 5.91 -0.09 0.99
C ILE A 63 7.18 -0.57 0.31
N ARG A 64 8.19 -0.86 1.12
CA ARG A 64 9.40 -1.55 0.69
C ARG A 64 9.97 -2.38 1.83
N ILE A 65 10.82 -3.35 1.49
CA ILE A 65 11.48 -4.20 2.47
C ILE A 65 12.97 -4.21 2.11
N ALA A 66 13.83 -3.93 3.07
CA ALA A 66 15.28 -3.93 2.86
C ALA A 66 15.74 -5.29 2.33
N GLY A 67 16.52 -5.28 1.26
CA GLY A 67 17.05 -6.49 0.66
C GLY A 67 16.11 -7.21 -0.29
N ILE A 68 14.87 -6.71 -0.47
CA ILE A 68 13.87 -7.32 -1.35
C ILE A 68 13.63 -6.38 -2.53
N THR A 69 13.68 -6.91 -3.74
CA THR A 69 13.42 -6.11 -4.95
C THR A 69 11.94 -5.77 -5.06
N VAL A 70 11.65 -4.70 -5.80
CA VAL A 70 10.26 -4.32 -6.10
C VAL A 70 9.54 -5.47 -6.81
N ALA A 71 10.23 -6.14 -7.74
CA ALA A 71 9.63 -7.27 -8.47
C ALA A 71 9.25 -8.42 -7.54
N ASP A 72 10.13 -8.78 -6.61
CA ASP A 72 9.88 -9.88 -5.67
C ASP A 72 8.76 -9.50 -4.69
N LEU A 73 8.75 -8.27 -4.22
CA LEU A 73 7.69 -7.81 -3.31
C LEU A 73 6.34 -7.82 -4.02
N ALA A 74 6.28 -7.29 -5.24
CA ALA A 74 5.03 -7.27 -6.01
C ALA A 74 4.54 -8.68 -6.33
N SER A 75 5.43 -9.60 -6.70
CA SER A 75 5.05 -11.00 -6.96
C SER A 75 4.46 -11.67 -5.72
N THR A 76 5.03 -11.40 -4.56
CA THR A 76 4.53 -11.97 -3.32
C THR A 76 3.15 -11.41 -2.97
N VAL A 77 2.95 -10.10 -3.16
CA VAL A 77 1.65 -9.48 -2.94
C VAL A 77 0.60 -10.09 -3.87
N GLU A 78 0.94 -10.30 -5.16
CA GLU A 78 0.04 -10.97 -6.12
C GLU A 78 -0.34 -12.36 -5.64
N ARG A 79 0.66 -13.14 -5.22
CA ARG A 79 0.42 -14.51 -4.76
C ARG A 79 -0.52 -14.54 -3.56
N LEU A 80 -0.29 -13.65 -2.60
CA LEU A 80 -1.14 -13.60 -1.40
C LEU A 80 -2.57 -13.20 -1.75
N ILE A 81 -2.77 -12.32 -2.72
CA ILE A 81 -4.10 -11.97 -3.22
C ILE A 81 -4.77 -13.21 -3.84
N GLU A 82 -4.05 -13.93 -4.68
CA GLU A 82 -4.58 -15.11 -5.37
C GLU A 82 -4.94 -16.23 -4.38
N GLU A 83 -4.19 -16.32 -3.29
CA GLU A 83 -4.47 -17.30 -2.24
C GLU A 83 -5.62 -16.88 -1.32
N GLY A 84 -6.11 -15.67 -1.46
CA GLY A 84 -7.14 -15.15 -0.57
C GLY A 84 -6.62 -14.73 0.79
N ALA A 85 -5.30 -14.62 0.95
CA ALA A 85 -4.69 -14.25 2.23
C ALA A 85 -4.79 -12.76 2.52
N ILE A 86 -4.83 -11.93 1.48
CA ILE A 86 -5.01 -10.48 1.61
C ILE A 86 -6.05 -10.00 0.59
N ILE A 87 -6.55 -8.79 0.80
CA ILE A 87 -7.65 -8.24 0.01
C ILE A 87 -7.16 -7.88 -1.40
N GLN A 88 -7.97 -8.21 -2.39
CA GLN A 88 -7.72 -7.82 -3.78
C GLN A 88 -7.71 -6.30 -3.93
N GLY A 89 -6.79 -5.81 -4.73
CA GLY A 89 -6.74 -4.37 -4.94
C GLY A 89 -5.70 -3.96 -5.96
N GLY A 90 -5.20 -2.74 -5.79
CA GLY A 90 -4.20 -2.16 -6.67
C GLY A 90 -2.78 -2.54 -6.28
N ILE A 91 -1.98 -2.86 -7.27
CA ILE A 91 -0.53 -3.02 -7.11
C ILE A 91 0.15 -2.16 -8.15
N GLY A 92 0.94 -1.19 -7.69
CA GLY A 92 1.77 -0.36 -8.54
C GLY A 92 3.23 -0.59 -8.22
N THR A 93 4.07 -0.72 -9.23
CA THR A 93 5.51 -0.94 -9.04
C THR A 93 6.28 0.30 -9.42
N TYR A 94 7.17 0.74 -8.53
CA TYR A 94 7.98 1.94 -8.71
C TYR A 94 9.44 1.61 -8.47
N PRO A 95 10.08 0.91 -9.42
CA PRO A 95 11.44 0.38 -9.20
C PRO A 95 12.48 1.49 -9.00
N GLN A 96 12.32 2.63 -9.65
CA GLN A 96 13.28 3.73 -9.48
C GLN A 96 13.22 4.37 -8.11
N GLN A 97 12.03 4.40 -7.51
CA GLN A 97 11.85 4.91 -6.15
C GLN A 97 11.94 3.81 -5.10
N ASN A 98 12.05 2.56 -5.53
CA ASN A 98 12.19 1.37 -4.68
C ASN A 98 11.01 1.19 -3.73
N PHE A 99 9.78 1.17 -4.28
CA PHE A 99 8.62 0.81 -3.49
C PHE A 99 7.53 0.17 -4.33
N VAL A 100 6.59 -0.47 -3.64
CA VAL A 100 5.37 -1.04 -4.23
C VAL A 100 4.19 -0.34 -3.57
N HIS A 101 3.26 0.14 -4.39
CA HIS A 101 1.96 0.57 -3.92
C HIS A 101 1.06 -0.66 -3.80
N TYR A 102 0.39 -0.80 -2.66
CA TYR A 102 -0.65 -1.81 -2.48
C TYR A 102 -1.87 -1.13 -1.86
N ASP A 103 -3.06 -1.47 -2.37
CA ASP A 103 -4.29 -0.96 -1.77
C ASP A 103 -5.37 -2.03 -1.75
N ILE A 104 -6.37 -1.80 -0.92
CA ILE A 104 -7.47 -2.74 -0.68
C ILE A 104 -8.78 -2.26 -1.30
N ARG A 105 -8.71 -1.68 -2.51
CA ARG A 105 -9.89 -1.16 -3.21
C ARG A 105 -10.94 -2.22 -3.53
N GLY A 106 -10.55 -3.49 -3.54
CA GLY A 106 -11.46 -4.61 -3.72
C GLY A 106 -11.51 -5.16 -5.14
N ASN A 107 -11.06 -4.41 -6.12
CA ASN A 107 -11.00 -4.86 -7.51
C ASN A 107 -9.59 -4.71 -8.05
N ARG A 108 -9.25 -5.55 -9.02
CA ARG A 108 -7.89 -5.64 -9.55
C ARG A 108 -7.50 -4.38 -10.31
N ALA A 109 -6.34 -3.81 -9.98
CA ALA A 109 -5.70 -2.73 -10.74
C ALA A 109 -4.19 -2.95 -10.71
N ARG A 110 -3.52 -2.77 -11.84
CA ARG A 110 -2.06 -3.00 -11.96
C ARG A 110 -1.46 -1.90 -12.81
N TRP A 111 -0.33 -1.36 -12.35
CA TRP A 111 0.39 -0.34 -13.13
C TRP A 111 1.85 -0.29 -12.73
N LYS A 112 2.63 0.41 -13.56
CA LYS A 112 4.04 0.70 -13.30
C LYS A 112 4.22 2.22 -13.25
N GLY A 113 4.94 2.68 -12.24
CA GLY A 113 5.28 4.09 -12.09
C GLY A 113 6.63 4.46 -12.67
#